data_fe3b7d6020a0622030bee0f7167ea374
#
_entry.id   fe3b7d6020a0622030bee0f7167ea374
#
_cell.length_a   1.000
_cell.length_b   1.000
_cell.length_c   1.000
_cell.angle_alpha   90.00
_cell.angle_beta   90.00
_cell.angle_gamma   90.00
#
_symmetry.space_group_name_H-M   'P 1'
#
loop_
_entity.id
_entity.type
_entity.pdbx_description
1 polymer ?
#
loop_
_entity_poly.entity_id
_entity_poly.type
_entity_poly.pdbx_seq_one_letter_code
_entity_poly.pdbx_strand_id
1 'polypeptide(L)'
;SADTTIKIGAKSFSESKILGELYALALEDAGYKVEREFEVSDNLIHQAVCDGQIDMYPEYTGTSLLTILDQPMETDPQVTYDTVKEMYAEKFNLDVLDMCEASNGNGLSMRADVAEKYGIKSISDLQANADKIRFGGTSDTFEREDGLPGLEQTYGTFKFKSKNTFDNSLKYQAMANDEVDCVPAYTTDAQLSSDEFVLLDDDKHFWPPYNIIPVVRQELIDAHPDVAEI
;
A
#
# COMPACT_ATOMS: atom_id res chain seq x y z
N SER A 1 -11.10 -30.16 4.91
CA SER A 1 -12.18 -31.11 4.78
C SER A 1 -13.21 -30.60 3.73
N ALA A 2 -13.81 -31.50 2.96
CA ALA A 2 -14.67 -31.20 1.83
C ALA A 2 -15.94 -30.37 2.16
N ASP A 3 -16.24 -30.21 3.44
CA ASP A 3 -17.47 -29.52 3.89
C ASP A 3 -17.22 -28.12 4.46
N THR A 4 -15.96 -27.68 4.53
CA THR A 4 -15.64 -26.35 5.03
C THR A 4 -15.64 -25.34 3.90
N THR A 5 -16.46 -24.31 4.03
CA THR A 5 -16.47 -23.17 3.11
C THR A 5 -15.71 -22.01 3.76
N ILE A 6 -14.71 -21.49 3.07
CA ILE A 6 -13.92 -20.35 3.49
C ILE A 6 -14.41 -19.11 2.74
N LYS A 7 -14.81 -18.08 3.48
CA LYS A 7 -15.27 -16.82 2.90
C LYS A 7 -14.11 -15.82 2.84
N ILE A 8 -13.71 -15.45 1.64
CA ILE A 8 -12.63 -14.49 1.43
C ILE A 8 -13.23 -13.13 1.07
N GLY A 9 -12.87 -12.12 1.86
CA GLY A 9 -13.23 -10.74 1.59
C GLY A 9 -12.15 -10.00 0.79
N ALA A 10 -12.55 -8.95 0.13
CA ALA A 10 -11.65 -7.97 -0.46
C ALA A 10 -12.30 -6.59 -0.45
N LYS A 11 -11.49 -5.56 -0.31
CA LYS A 11 -11.91 -4.18 -0.49
C LYS A 11 -12.24 -3.93 -1.96
N SER A 12 -12.93 -2.84 -2.26
CA SER A 12 -13.48 -2.58 -3.60
C SER A 12 -12.45 -2.16 -4.66
N PHE A 13 -11.19 -1.90 -4.30
CA PHE A 13 -10.15 -1.54 -5.29
C PHE A 13 -9.45 -2.75 -5.91
N SER A 14 -8.89 -2.57 -7.09
CA SER A 14 -8.41 -3.66 -7.96
C SER A 14 -7.37 -4.56 -7.31
N GLU A 15 -6.35 -4.01 -6.64
CA GLU A 15 -5.30 -4.80 -6.01
C GLU A 15 -5.86 -5.74 -4.92
N SER A 16 -6.76 -5.23 -4.08
CA SER A 16 -7.39 -6.05 -3.04
C SER A 16 -8.18 -7.22 -3.62
N LYS A 17 -8.92 -6.98 -4.73
CA LYS A 17 -9.67 -8.04 -5.42
C LYS A 17 -8.74 -9.08 -6.05
N ILE A 18 -7.64 -8.66 -6.66
CA ILE A 18 -6.65 -9.56 -7.23
C ILE A 18 -6.03 -10.44 -6.15
N LEU A 19 -5.65 -9.85 -5.03
CA LEU A 19 -5.09 -10.59 -3.89
C LEU A 19 -6.11 -11.57 -3.29
N GLY A 20 -7.36 -11.12 -3.12
CA GLY A 20 -8.44 -11.99 -2.67
C GLY A 20 -8.68 -13.16 -3.60
N GLU A 21 -8.62 -12.95 -4.92
CA GLU A 21 -8.73 -14.01 -5.92
C GLU A 21 -7.54 -14.98 -5.86
N LEU A 22 -6.32 -14.50 -5.66
CA LEU A 22 -5.15 -15.36 -5.48
C LEU A 22 -5.29 -16.26 -4.26
N TYR A 23 -5.76 -15.73 -3.13
CA TYR A 23 -6.04 -16.53 -1.94
C TYR A 23 -7.14 -17.57 -2.22
N ALA A 24 -8.21 -17.16 -2.90
CA ALA A 24 -9.30 -18.06 -3.25
C ALA A 24 -8.83 -19.23 -4.10
N LEU A 25 -8.06 -18.96 -5.15
CA LEU A 25 -7.54 -19.98 -6.04
C LEU A 25 -6.58 -20.93 -5.35
N ALA A 26 -5.70 -20.43 -4.48
CA ALA A 26 -4.78 -21.26 -3.71
C ALA A 26 -5.53 -22.23 -2.76
N LEU A 27 -6.55 -21.72 -2.07
CA LEU A 27 -7.37 -22.53 -1.18
C LEU A 27 -8.24 -23.54 -1.93
N GLU A 28 -8.79 -23.17 -3.10
CA GLU A 28 -9.53 -24.09 -3.97
C GLU A 28 -8.63 -25.22 -4.50
N ASP A 29 -7.41 -24.90 -4.89
CA ASP A 29 -6.41 -25.89 -5.32
C ASP A 29 -6.05 -26.87 -4.19
N ALA A 30 -6.06 -26.40 -2.95
CA ALA A 30 -5.87 -27.22 -1.76
C ALA A 30 -7.12 -28.03 -1.34
N GLY A 31 -8.24 -27.90 -2.07
CA GLY A 31 -9.46 -28.69 -1.87
C GLY A 31 -10.52 -28.03 -1.00
N TYR A 32 -10.38 -26.77 -0.65
CA TYR A 32 -11.41 -26.02 0.09
C TYR A 32 -12.50 -25.49 -0.84
N LYS A 33 -13.70 -25.35 -0.31
CA LYS A 33 -14.76 -24.53 -0.94
C LYS A 33 -14.56 -23.08 -0.55
N VAL A 34 -14.64 -22.17 -1.51
CA VAL A 34 -14.41 -20.74 -1.28
C VAL A 34 -15.62 -19.92 -1.76
N GLU A 35 -16.02 -18.98 -0.94
CA GLU A 35 -16.96 -17.90 -1.29
C GLU A 35 -16.21 -16.58 -1.36
N ARG A 36 -16.51 -15.74 -2.35
CA ARG A 36 -15.85 -14.46 -2.61
C ARG A 36 -16.78 -13.31 -2.28
N GLU A 37 -16.34 -12.45 -1.35
CA GLU A 37 -17.03 -11.22 -0.92
C GLU A 37 -16.16 -10.01 -1.26
N PHE A 38 -16.07 -9.65 -2.54
CA PHE A 38 -15.03 -8.74 -3.06
C PHE A 38 -15.49 -7.28 -3.24
N GLU A 39 -16.58 -6.88 -2.70
CA GLU A 39 -17.06 -5.50 -2.73
C GLU A 39 -17.33 -4.95 -1.33
N VAL A 40 -16.53 -5.39 -0.35
CA VAL A 40 -16.70 -4.94 1.03
C VAL A 40 -16.08 -3.56 1.20
N SER A 41 -16.82 -2.64 1.80
CA SER A 41 -16.33 -1.30 2.09
C SER A 41 -15.11 -1.34 3.01
N ASP A 42 -14.13 -0.48 2.74
CA ASP A 42 -12.90 -0.35 3.53
C ASP A 42 -13.17 -0.13 5.03
N ASN A 43 -14.25 0.57 5.35
CA ASN A 43 -14.65 0.85 6.73
C ASN A 43 -15.29 -0.35 7.44
N LEU A 44 -15.76 -1.34 6.72
CA LEU A 44 -16.54 -2.45 7.26
C LEU A 44 -15.80 -3.79 7.24
N ILE A 45 -14.74 -3.92 6.44
CA ILE A 45 -14.11 -5.23 6.21
C ILE A 45 -13.44 -5.79 7.48
N HIS A 46 -12.85 -4.95 8.30
CA HIS A 46 -12.27 -5.38 9.57
C HIS A 46 -13.35 -5.93 10.50
N GLN A 47 -14.47 -5.22 10.62
CA GLN A 47 -15.60 -5.69 11.43
C GLN A 47 -16.18 -7.00 10.86
N ALA A 48 -16.26 -7.12 9.54
CA ALA A 48 -16.76 -8.32 8.88
C ALA A 48 -15.92 -9.57 9.21
N VAL A 49 -14.60 -9.46 9.26
CA VAL A 49 -13.73 -10.59 9.68
C VAL A 49 -13.85 -10.86 11.18
N CYS A 50 -13.96 -9.83 12.00
CA CYS A 50 -14.17 -10.01 13.45
C CYS A 50 -15.50 -10.72 13.75
N ASP A 51 -16.56 -10.41 13.01
CA ASP A 51 -17.90 -10.99 13.19
C ASP A 51 -18.08 -12.35 12.49
N GLY A 52 -17.11 -12.81 11.74
CA GLY A 52 -17.18 -14.07 10.99
C GLY A 52 -18.07 -14.00 9.74
N GLN A 53 -18.38 -12.81 9.24
CA GLN A 53 -19.05 -12.63 7.95
C GLN A 53 -18.11 -12.98 6.79
N ILE A 54 -16.82 -12.76 6.98
CA ILE A 54 -15.72 -13.30 6.17
C ILE A 54 -14.72 -13.98 7.08
N ASP A 55 -13.90 -14.88 6.53
CA ASP A 55 -12.91 -15.65 7.29
C ASP A 55 -11.50 -15.10 7.13
N MET A 56 -11.21 -14.46 6.00
CA MET A 56 -9.92 -13.84 5.73
C MET A 56 -10.03 -12.76 4.64
N TYR A 57 -9.07 -11.86 4.64
CA TYR A 57 -8.92 -10.86 3.58
C TYR A 57 -7.49 -10.30 3.54
N PRO A 58 -7.05 -9.74 2.39
CA PRO A 58 -5.78 -9.04 2.29
C PRO A 58 -5.88 -7.64 2.89
N GLU A 59 -4.98 -7.33 3.82
CA GLU A 59 -4.83 -6.03 4.46
C GLU A 59 -3.41 -5.52 4.27
N TYR A 60 -3.13 -4.33 4.76
CA TYR A 60 -1.82 -3.70 4.73
C TYR A 60 -1.36 -3.36 6.13
N THR A 61 -0.08 -3.58 6.41
CA THR A 61 0.49 -3.37 7.75
C THR A 61 0.29 -1.94 8.25
N GLY A 62 0.55 -0.94 7.41
CA GLY A 62 0.37 0.47 7.79
C GLY A 62 -1.08 0.83 8.10
N THR A 63 -2.03 0.35 7.31
CA THR A 63 -3.46 0.55 7.55
C THR A 63 -3.88 -0.09 8.87
N SER A 64 -3.44 -1.31 9.12
CA SER A 64 -3.72 -2.02 10.37
C SER A 64 -3.19 -1.27 11.58
N LEU A 65 -1.95 -0.81 11.53
CA LEU A 65 -1.30 -0.11 12.64
C LEU A 65 -1.97 1.23 12.93
N LEU A 66 -2.14 2.06 11.89
CA LEU A 66 -2.57 3.45 12.05
C LEU A 66 -4.09 3.58 12.17
N THR A 67 -4.84 2.92 11.29
CA THR A 67 -6.29 3.12 11.18
C THR A 67 -7.07 2.20 12.10
N ILE A 68 -6.70 0.92 12.18
CA ILE A 68 -7.45 -0.07 12.96
C ILE A 68 -7.01 -0.09 14.42
N LEU A 69 -5.69 -0.09 14.65
CA LEU A 69 -5.13 -0.19 16.00
C LEU A 69 -4.87 1.16 16.66
N ASP A 70 -4.97 2.27 15.91
CA ASP A 70 -4.71 3.63 16.39
C ASP A 70 -3.37 3.76 17.13
N GLN A 71 -2.33 3.16 16.55
CA GLN A 71 -0.98 3.18 17.09
C GLN A 71 -0.14 4.27 16.41
N PRO A 72 0.92 4.76 17.08
CA PRO A 72 1.88 5.67 16.46
C PRO A 72 2.51 5.07 15.20
N MET A 73 2.88 5.94 14.26
CA MET A 73 3.58 5.52 13.05
C MET A 73 4.90 4.82 13.39
N GLU A 74 5.15 3.71 12.70
CA GLU A 74 6.40 2.98 12.71
C GLU A 74 6.95 2.90 11.29
N THR A 75 8.24 3.10 11.11
CA THR A 75 8.89 3.09 9.79
C THR A 75 9.56 1.77 9.45
N ASP A 76 9.89 0.95 10.44
CA ASP A 76 10.47 -0.38 10.23
C ASP A 76 9.36 -1.37 9.83
N PRO A 77 9.45 -2.02 8.64
CA PRO A 77 8.42 -2.95 8.19
C PRO A 77 8.24 -4.16 9.11
N GLN A 78 9.32 -4.71 9.65
CA GLN A 78 9.25 -5.88 10.52
C GLN A 78 8.64 -5.54 11.87
N VAL A 79 9.00 -4.41 12.46
CA VAL A 79 8.42 -3.94 13.73
C VAL A 79 6.93 -3.64 13.55
N THR A 80 6.54 -3.02 12.45
CA THR A 80 5.12 -2.79 12.13
C THR A 80 4.36 -4.10 12.04
N TYR A 81 4.88 -5.07 11.30
CA TYR A 81 4.28 -6.40 11.17
C TYR A 81 4.14 -7.11 12.51
N ASP A 82 5.20 -7.17 13.30
CA ASP A 82 5.20 -7.86 14.60
C ASP A 82 4.18 -7.24 15.55
N THR A 83 4.08 -5.91 15.58
CA THR A 83 3.10 -5.18 16.40
C THR A 83 1.68 -5.50 15.97
N VAL A 84 1.40 -5.46 14.67
CA VAL A 84 0.07 -5.78 14.13
C VAL A 84 -0.32 -7.22 14.45
N LYS A 85 0.59 -8.18 14.22
CA LYS A 85 0.36 -9.61 14.49
C LYS A 85 -0.01 -9.84 15.94
N GLU A 86 0.76 -9.30 16.88
CA GLU A 86 0.54 -9.45 18.31
C GLU A 86 -0.79 -8.81 18.74
N MET A 87 -1.03 -7.57 18.36
CA MET A 87 -2.24 -6.84 18.77
C MET A 87 -3.52 -7.38 18.14
N TYR A 88 -3.46 -7.89 16.90
CA TYR A 88 -4.61 -8.53 16.27
C TYR A 88 -4.98 -9.85 16.98
N ALA A 89 -4.00 -10.64 17.37
CA ALA A 89 -4.24 -11.86 18.14
C ALA A 89 -4.88 -11.55 19.51
N GLU A 90 -4.34 -10.58 20.23
CA GLU A 90 -4.81 -10.22 21.57
C GLU A 90 -6.17 -9.56 21.57
N LYS A 91 -6.40 -8.60 20.67
CA LYS A 91 -7.62 -7.76 20.67
C LYS A 91 -8.77 -8.36 19.91
N PHE A 92 -8.51 -9.08 18.83
CA PHE A 92 -9.55 -9.48 17.87
C PHE A 92 -9.63 -10.97 17.62
N ASN A 93 -8.75 -11.76 18.21
CA ASN A 93 -8.65 -13.20 17.92
C ASN A 93 -8.47 -13.46 16.41
N LEU A 94 -7.64 -12.65 15.78
CA LEU A 94 -7.25 -12.75 14.39
C LEU A 94 -5.78 -13.13 14.30
N ASP A 95 -5.46 -14.04 13.38
CA ASP A 95 -4.09 -14.33 13.00
C ASP A 95 -3.68 -13.48 11.79
N VAL A 96 -2.45 -13.04 11.78
CA VAL A 96 -1.83 -12.37 10.65
C VAL A 96 -0.75 -13.29 10.10
N LEU A 97 -0.96 -13.81 8.90
CA LEU A 97 -0.03 -14.72 8.25
C LEU A 97 1.17 -13.96 7.69
N ASP A 98 2.09 -14.68 7.05
CA ASP A 98 3.35 -14.10 6.61
C ASP A 98 3.17 -12.88 5.70
N MET A 99 3.97 -11.87 5.97
CA MET A 99 3.98 -10.61 5.24
C MET A 99 4.59 -10.79 3.85
N CYS A 100 3.92 -10.26 2.83
CA CYS A 100 4.51 -10.13 1.51
C CYS A 100 5.58 -9.03 1.54
N GLU A 101 6.67 -9.22 0.81
CA GLU A 101 7.69 -8.18 0.66
C GLU A 101 7.18 -6.97 -0.14
N ALA A 102 6.17 -7.16 -0.98
CA ALA A 102 5.56 -6.07 -1.72
C ALA A 102 4.84 -5.09 -0.79
N SER A 103 5.09 -3.82 -0.99
CA SER A 103 4.46 -2.72 -0.25
C SER A 103 3.75 -1.80 -1.23
N ASN A 104 2.46 -1.57 -1.02
CA ASN A 104 1.67 -0.61 -1.79
C ASN A 104 1.55 0.70 -1.01
N GLY A 105 2.61 1.48 -1.03
CA GLY A 105 2.69 2.76 -0.33
C GLY A 105 2.67 3.95 -1.28
N ASN A 106 2.68 5.14 -0.70
CA ASN A 106 2.89 6.38 -1.42
C ASN A 106 4.37 6.56 -1.76
N GLY A 107 4.63 7.26 -2.84
CA GLY A 107 5.96 7.61 -3.28
C GLY A 107 5.96 8.81 -4.21
N LEU A 108 7.14 9.16 -4.71
CA LEU A 108 7.33 10.13 -5.78
C LEU A 108 8.03 9.45 -6.95
N SER A 109 7.47 9.63 -8.14
CA SER A 109 8.06 9.15 -9.40
C SER A 109 8.58 10.32 -10.20
N MET A 110 9.69 10.09 -10.91
CA MET A 110 10.28 11.05 -11.84
C MET A 110 10.50 10.44 -13.22
N ARG A 111 10.59 11.31 -14.22
CA ARG A 111 11.19 10.93 -15.50
C ARG A 111 12.63 10.47 -15.27
N ALA A 112 12.96 9.29 -15.80
CA ALA A 112 14.29 8.68 -15.61
C ALA A 112 15.42 9.55 -16.19
N ASP A 113 15.19 10.15 -17.36
CA ASP A 113 16.17 11.02 -18.01
C ASP A 113 16.50 12.29 -17.20
N VAL A 114 15.47 12.89 -16.56
CA VAL A 114 15.64 14.07 -15.70
C VAL A 114 16.33 13.69 -14.39
N ALA A 115 15.92 12.57 -13.77
CA ALA A 115 16.55 12.06 -12.56
C ALA A 115 18.05 11.77 -12.79
N GLU A 116 18.38 11.12 -13.88
CA GLU A 116 19.79 10.85 -14.26
C GLU A 116 20.56 12.15 -14.48
N LYS A 117 19.99 13.11 -15.22
CA LYS A 117 20.63 14.39 -15.53
C LYS A 117 21.08 15.15 -14.29
N TYR A 118 20.28 15.12 -13.22
CA TYR A 118 20.55 15.86 -11.98
C TYR A 118 21.03 14.97 -10.84
N GLY A 119 21.22 13.69 -11.05
CA GLY A 119 21.69 12.75 -10.03
C GLY A 119 20.67 12.55 -8.89
N ILE A 120 19.38 12.60 -9.21
CA ILE A 120 18.30 12.48 -8.22
C ILE A 120 17.91 11.00 -8.09
N LYS A 121 18.13 10.43 -6.91
CA LYS A 121 17.77 9.03 -6.57
C LYS A 121 16.85 8.95 -5.36
N SER A 122 16.87 9.96 -4.51
CA SER A 122 16.11 10.04 -3.27
C SER A 122 15.27 11.31 -3.20
N ILE A 123 14.34 11.35 -2.26
CA ILE A 123 13.53 12.57 -2.01
C ILE A 123 14.43 13.69 -1.46
N SER A 124 15.46 13.37 -0.68
CA SER A 124 16.46 14.37 -0.27
C SER A 124 17.17 14.99 -1.47
N ASP A 125 17.55 14.18 -2.47
CA ASP A 125 18.15 14.68 -3.72
C ASP A 125 17.16 15.58 -4.48
N LEU A 126 15.89 15.19 -4.52
CA LEU A 126 14.84 16.01 -5.14
C LEU A 126 14.72 17.36 -4.45
N GLN A 127 14.69 17.37 -3.13
CA GLN A 127 14.60 18.62 -2.36
C GLN A 127 15.78 19.56 -2.66
N ALA A 128 16.98 19.02 -2.73
CA ALA A 128 18.18 19.79 -3.03
C ALA A 128 18.19 20.37 -4.48
N ASN A 129 17.48 19.73 -5.41
CA ASN A 129 17.42 20.10 -6.83
C ASN A 129 16.05 20.61 -7.28
N ALA A 130 15.13 20.88 -6.34
CA ALA A 130 13.74 21.20 -6.66
C ALA A 130 13.56 22.38 -7.63
N ASP A 131 14.45 23.38 -7.59
CA ASP A 131 14.43 24.54 -8.47
C ASP A 131 14.58 24.20 -9.96
N LYS A 132 15.02 22.99 -10.28
CA LYS A 132 15.18 22.47 -11.64
C LYS A 132 14.01 21.59 -12.08
N ILE A 133 13.08 21.28 -11.18
CA ILE A 133 12.07 20.23 -11.37
C ILE A 133 10.68 20.83 -11.44
N ARG A 134 9.94 20.47 -12.49
CA ARG A 134 8.50 20.75 -12.62
C ARG A 134 7.72 19.66 -11.92
N PHE A 135 6.96 20.01 -10.89
CA PHE A 135 6.19 19.08 -10.08
C PHE A 135 4.71 19.15 -10.42
N GLY A 136 4.06 18.02 -10.54
CA GLY A 136 2.62 17.93 -10.76
C GLY A 136 1.96 16.98 -9.79
N GLY A 137 0.68 17.23 -9.49
CA GLY A 137 -0.09 16.37 -8.60
C GLY A 137 -1.57 16.73 -8.63
N THR A 138 -2.34 16.08 -7.78
CA THR A 138 -3.75 16.42 -7.55
C THR A 138 -3.85 17.53 -6.51
N SER A 139 -5.07 18.09 -6.31
CA SER A 139 -5.30 19.04 -5.20
C SER A 139 -4.90 18.42 -3.84
N ASP A 140 -5.25 17.14 -3.62
CA ASP A 140 -4.89 16.43 -2.40
C ASP A 140 -3.37 16.39 -2.16
N THR A 141 -2.57 16.28 -3.22
CA THR A 141 -1.10 16.30 -3.13
C THR A 141 -0.59 17.59 -2.47
N PHE A 142 -1.24 18.71 -2.75
CA PHE A 142 -0.83 20.04 -2.26
C PHE A 142 -1.46 20.43 -0.93
N GLU A 143 -2.51 19.73 -0.48
CA GLU A 143 -3.31 20.10 0.68
C GLU A 143 -3.18 19.14 1.86
N ARG A 144 -2.97 17.84 1.60
CA ARG A 144 -2.98 16.80 2.63
C ARG A 144 -1.63 16.68 3.35
N GLU A 145 -1.70 16.31 4.63
CA GLU A 145 -0.50 16.06 5.45
C GLU A 145 0.32 14.85 4.99
N ASP A 146 -0.28 13.89 4.27
CA ASP A 146 0.43 12.77 3.64
C ASP A 146 0.96 13.11 2.23
N GLY A 147 0.78 14.34 1.78
CA GLY A 147 1.29 14.90 0.53
C GLY A 147 2.45 15.86 0.73
N LEU A 148 2.50 16.90 -0.12
CA LEU A 148 3.58 17.87 -0.11
C LEU A 148 3.76 18.60 1.22
N PRO A 149 2.68 19.04 1.94
CA PRO A 149 2.86 19.69 3.24
C PRO A 149 3.65 18.84 4.24
N GLY A 150 3.34 17.57 4.40
CA GLY A 150 4.06 16.66 5.29
C GLY A 150 5.48 16.37 4.80
N LEU A 151 5.67 16.16 3.50
CA LEU A 151 7.00 16.02 2.90
C LEU A 151 7.90 17.22 3.20
N GLU A 152 7.37 18.42 3.13
CA GLU A 152 8.12 19.65 3.44
C GLU A 152 8.51 19.75 4.92
N GLN A 153 7.67 19.25 5.81
CA GLN A 153 8.03 19.16 7.23
C GLN A 153 9.20 18.20 7.48
N THR A 154 9.29 17.12 6.72
CA THR A 154 10.31 16.09 6.87
C THR A 154 11.60 16.41 6.12
N TYR A 155 11.48 16.86 4.88
CA TYR A 155 12.62 17.06 3.96
C TYR A 155 13.05 18.51 3.80
N GLY A 156 12.24 19.46 4.24
CA GLY A 156 12.43 20.89 3.97
C GLY A 156 11.63 21.34 2.75
N THR A 157 11.52 22.63 2.58
CA THR A 157 10.74 23.25 1.50
C THR A 157 11.24 22.85 0.12
N PHE A 158 10.32 22.43 -0.75
CA PHE A 158 10.60 22.14 -2.17
C PHE A 158 10.34 23.38 -3.00
N LYS A 159 11.38 24.06 -3.43
CA LYS A 159 11.29 25.23 -4.30
C LYS A 159 11.19 24.82 -5.76
N PHE A 160 10.14 24.06 -6.11
CA PHE A 160 9.94 23.57 -7.46
C PHE A 160 9.92 24.69 -8.50
N LYS A 161 10.45 24.39 -9.69
CA LYS A 161 10.42 25.29 -10.84
C LYS A 161 8.99 25.66 -11.23
N SER A 162 8.07 24.70 -11.15
CA SER A 162 6.63 24.90 -11.33
C SER A 162 5.84 23.84 -10.56
N LYS A 163 4.58 24.15 -10.24
CA LYS A 163 3.61 23.25 -9.63
C LYS A 163 2.36 23.25 -10.49
N ASN A 164 1.96 22.11 -11.00
CA ASN A 164 0.77 21.91 -11.81
C ASN A 164 -0.20 20.96 -11.15
N THR A 165 -1.50 21.26 -11.25
CA THR A 165 -2.57 20.40 -10.75
C THR A 165 -3.28 19.71 -11.90
N PHE A 166 -3.48 18.39 -11.81
CA PHE A 166 -4.19 17.58 -12.79
C PHE A 166 -4.83 16.36 -12.13
N ASP A 167 -5.68 15.67 -12.89
CA ASP A 167 -6.28 14.43 -12.45
C ASP A 167 -5.23 13.32 -12.26
N ASN A 168 -5.39 12.51 -11.20
CA ASN A 168 -4.45 11.43 -10.89
C ASN A 168 -4.24 10.43 -12.04
N SER A 169 -5.26 10.22 -12.88
CA SER A 169 -5.15 9.32 -14.04
C SER A 169 -4.19 9.81 -15.13
N LEU A 170 -3.85 11.11 -15.13
CA LEU A 170 -3.02 11.75 -16.15
C LEU A 170 -1.54 11.88 -15.75
N LYS A 171 -1.16 11.50 -14.53
CA LYS A 171 0.17 11.80 -13.97
C LYS A 171 1.33 11.25 -14.80
N TYR A 172 1.27 10.00 -15.22
CA TYR A 172 2.35 9.40 -16.04
C TYR A 172 2.34 9.93 -17.48
N GLN A 173 1.17 10.20 -18.03
CA GLN A 173 1.07 10.82 -19.35
C GLN A 173 1.63 12.25 -19.36
N ALA A 174 1.38 13.03 -18.32
CA ALA A 174 1.95 14.37 -18.19
C ALA A 174 3.49 14.34 -18.14
N MET A 175 4.08 13.35 -17.47
CA MET A 175 5.53 13.14 -17.51
C MET A 175 6.00 12.70 -18.90
N ALA A 176 5.34 11.74 -19.53
CA ALA A 176 5.69 11.23 -20.85
C ALA A 176 5.60 12.33 -21.94
N ASN A 177 4.64 13.26 -21.78
CA ASN A 177 4.46 14.40 -22.70
C ASN A 177 5.38 15.60 -22.38
N ASP A 178 6.33 15.44 -21.46
CA ASP A 178 7.24 16.52 -21.06
C ASP A 178 6.54 17.76 -20.46
N GLU A 179 5.42 17.57 -19.78
CA GLU A 179 4.71 18.64 -19.09
C GLU A 179 5.20 18.85 -17.67
N VAL A 180 5.55 17.76 -16.99
CA VAL A 180 6.11 17.73 -15.63
C VAL A 180 7.22 16.69 -15.54
N ASP A 181 8.07 16.80 -14.51
CA ASP A 181 9.21 15.93 -14.29
C ASP A 181 9.02 14.96 -13.14
N CYS A 182 8.19 15.32 -12.16
CA CYS A 182 7.95 14.55 -10.95
C CYS A 182 6.48 14.60 -10.56
N VAL A 183 5.95 13.46 -10.12
CA VAL A 183 4.55 13.31 -9.69
C VAL A 183 4.47 12.38 -8.47
N PRO A 184 3.40 12.47 -7.65
CA PRO A 184 3.08 11.43 -6.69
C PRO A 184 2.80 10.10 -7.40
N ALA A 185 3.18 9.02 -6.75
CA ALA A 185 3.02 7.67 -7.27
C ALA A 185 2.59 6.72 -6.15
N TYR A 186 2.06 5.59 -6.55
CA TYR A 186 1.96 4.42 -5.68
C TYR A 186 3.09 3.45 -6.04
N THR A 187 3.70 2.83 -5.04
CA THR A 187 4.89 1.99 -5.24
C THR A 187 4.62 0.76 -6.11
N THR A 188 3.35 0.39 -6.30
CA THR A 188 2.91 -0.71 -7.15
C THR A 188 2.35 -0.27 -8.51
N ASP A 189 2.48 1.01 -8.88
CA ASP A 189 2.05 1.49 -10.19
C ASP A 189 2.75 0.74 -11.33
N ALA A 190 1.98 0.19 -12.28
CA ALA A 190 2.51 -0.63 -13.36
C ALA A 190 3.53 0.11 -14.25
N GLN A 191 3.37 1.42 -14.39
CA GLN A 191 4.28 2.28 -15.17
C GLN A 191 5.72 2.29 -14.62
N LEU A 192 5.89 2.00 -13.32
CA LEU A 192 7.22 1.93 -12.69
C LEU A 192 8.04 0.71 -13.13
N SER A 193 7.43 -0.25 -13.82
CA SER A 193 8.14 -1.37 -14.44
C SER A 193 8.85 -0.98 -15.75
N SER A 194 8.55 0.19 -16.30
CA SER A 194 9.22 0.70 -17.52
C SER A 194 10.48 1.49 -17.16
N ASP A 195 11.40 1.59 -18.13
CA ASP A 195 12.64 2.37 -17.97
C ASP A 195 12.41 3.90 -18.08
N GLU A 196 11.20 4.34 -18.40
CA GLU A 196 10.86 5.77 -18.55
C GLU A 196 10.77 6.52 -17.23
N PHE A 197 10.37 5.80 -16.17
CA PHE A 197 10.09 6.40 -14.86
C PHE A 197 10.88 5.69 -13.76
N VAL A 198 11.24 6.45 -12.74
CA VAL A 198 11.90 5.93 -11.56
C VAL A 198 11.10 6.28 -10.32
N LEU A 199 11.10 5.41 -9.33
CA LEU A 199 10.59 5.69 -7.99
C LEU A 199 11.74 6.21 -7.14
N LEU A 200 11.55 7.36 -6.50
CA LEU A 200 12.55 7.93 -5.60
C LEU A 200 12.54 7.20 -4.26
N ASP A 201 13.71 7.02 -3.68
CA ASP A 201 13.85 6.49 -2.33
C ASP A 201 13.35 7.51 -1.29
N ASP A 202 12.44 7.08 -0.42
CA ASP A 202 11.98 7.86 0.74
C ASP A 202 13.01 7.71 1.87
N ASP A 203 14.17 8.33 1.72
CA ASP A 203 15.35 8.14 2.56
C ASP A 203 15.18 8.60 4.01
N LYS A 204 14.21 9.47 4.29
CA LYS A 204 13.83 9.89 5.64
C LYS A 204 12.59 9.20 6.19
N HIS A 205 12.07 8.21 5.46
CA HIS A 205 10.93 7.40 5.89
C HIS A 205 9.71 8.23 6.30
N PHE A 206 9.30 9.15 5.42
CA PHE A 206 8.11 9.97 5.66
C PHE A 206 6.83 9.15 5.63
N TRP A 207 6.68 8.25 4.66
CA TRP A 207 5.54 7.35 4.61
C TRP A 207 5.79 6.06 5.38
N PRO A 208 4.76 5.55 6.11
CA PRO A 208 4.87 4.25 6.77
C PRO A 208 4.88 3.11 5.73
N PRO A 209 5.35 1.90 6.11
CA PRO A 209 5.26 0.74 5.24
C PRO A 209 3.83 0.23 5.11
N TYR A 210 3.45 -0.20 3.91
CA TYR A 210 2.15 -0.81 3.59
C TYR A 210 2.38 -2.18 2.93
N ASN A 211 2.98 -3.11 3.67
CA ASN A 211 3.17 -4.48 3.22
C ASN A 211 1.85 -5.24 3.29
N ILE A 212 1.63 -6.10 2.29
CA ILE A 212 0.43 -6.93 2.21
C ILE A 212 0.51 -8.04 3.24
N ILE A 213 -0.57 -8.23 3.98
CA ILE A 213 -0.72 -9.28 4.99
C ILE A 213 -2.06 -9.99 4.84
N PRO A 214 -2.08 -11.34 4.91
CA PRO A 214 -3.33 -12.08 5.06
C PRO A 214 -3.82 -11.97 6.51
N VAL A 215 -5.01 -11.44 6.70
CA VAL A 215 -5.69 -11.42 8.01
C VAL A 215 -6.73 -12.53 8.04
N VAL A 216 -6.65 -13.41 9.00
CA VAL A 216 -7.43 -14.65 9.08
C VAL A 216 -8.03 -14.80 10.48
N ARG A 217 -9.25 -15.30 10.57
CA ARG A 217 -9.84 -15.65 11.85
C ARG A 217 -9.05 -16.79 12.50
N GLN A 218 -8.67 -16.62 13.76
CA GLN A 218 -7.92 -17.64 14.51
C GLN A 218 -8.67 -18.98 14.56
N GLU A 219 -10.00 -18.94 14.65
CA GLU A 219 -10.84 -20.15 14.65
C GLU A 219 -10.67 -20.97 13.36
N LEU A 220 -10.47 -20.32 12.21
CA LEU A 220 -10.21 -21.03 10.97
C LEU A 220 -8.85 -21.74 11.00
N ILE A 221 -7.82 -21.08 11.48
CA ILE A 221 -6.47 -21.65 11.62
C ILE A 221 -6.44 -22.79 12.64
N ASP A 222 -7.16 -22.66 13.75
CA ASP A 222 -7.25 -23.71 14.77
C ASP A 222 -7.93 -24.97 14.22
N ALA A 223 -8.97 -24.82 13.40
CA ALA A 223 -9.67 -25.94 12.76
C ALA A 223 -8.93 -26.51 11.54
N HIS A 224 -8.20 -25.66 10.81
CA HIS A 224 -7.50 -25.99 9.57
C HIS A 224 -6.11 -25.33 9.54
N PRO A 225 -5.12 -25.87 10.28
CA PRO A 225 -3.78 -25.26 10.37
C PRO A 225 -3.05 -25.16 9.02
N ASP A 226 -3.37 -26.05 8.08
CA ASP A 226 -2.81 -26.06 6.71
C ASP A 226 -3.14 -24.80 5.90
N VAL A 227 -4.21 -24.08 6.25
CA VAL A 227 -4.56 -22.79 5.60
C VAL A 227 -3.42 -21.77 5.72
N ALA A 228 -2.68 -21.78 6.82
CA ALA A 228 -1.56 -20.88 7.04
C ALA A 228 -0.34 -21.18 6.13
N GLU A 229 -0.28 -22.38 5.56
CA GLU A 229 0.86 -22.86 4.74
C GLU A 229 0.55 -22.83 3.23
N ILE A 230 -0.71 -22.62 2.87
CA ILE A 230 -1.17 -22.56 1.49
C ILE A 230 -0.87 -21.20 0.88
#